data_94ba3004eff538c1b98ee1f09c72c399
#
_entry.id   94ba3004eff538c1b98ee1f09c72c399
#
_cell.length_a   1.000
_cell.length_b   1.000
_cell.length_c   1.000
_cell.angle_alpha   90.00
_cell.angle_beta   90.00
_cell.angle_gamma   90.00
#
_symmetry.space_group_name_H-M   'P 1'
#
loop_
_entity.id
_entity.type
_entity.pdbx_description
1 polymer ?
#
loop_
_entity_poly.entity_id
_entity_poly.type
_entity_poly.pdbx_seq_one_letter_code
_entity_poly.pdbx_strand_id
1 'polypeptide(L)'
;MSRRPIAYVMEQTLGSITHYMNLRREETAASTPLPHWVPIEFRESRLSWTVTGSYLARRALGKVLADVDGIFMHTTTLAPLSVDLFRKKPTVLSSDGTPLNKRGMRRAYGLTNEGRLGEFAKRALYRGVFGTAAGLVAWSNWTKQSFVEDYGCKEQDVAVIPPGIDLKEFSIGDRNHELPRILFVGGDFERKGGDLLLDVFRRRLRGRAELILVTRAEVASEPGITVHRDVAANSPKLHELYRTSDMFVLPTRADCYSLVCMEALAAGLPIVATRVGGIPDMIREGETGHLLDVGDSATLGDALESLVMQPALRHTMGEKSRAEAERRFDARENARLLFEFVRSRC
;
A
#
# COMPACT_ATOMS: atom_id res chain seq x y z
N MET A 1 -34.11 11.32 14.73
CA MET A 1 -33.06 12.28 14.37
C MET A 1 -32.27 11.67 13.24
N SER A 2 -32.04 12.39 12.15
CA SER A 2 -31.20 11.94 11.04
C SER A 2 -29.76 11.78 11.56
N ARG A 3 -29.10 10.63 11.29
CA ARG A 3 -27.68 10.42 11.62
C ARG A 3 -26.84 11.46 10.89
N ARG A 4 -25.90 12.09 11.59
CA ARG A 4 -24.90 12.98 10.97
C ARG A 4 -23.83 12.17 10.24
N PRO A 5 -23.11 12.78 9.28
CA PRO A 5 -22.01 12.11 8.61
C PRO A 5 -20.88 11.74 9.56
N ILE A 6 -20.00 10.84 9.08
CA ILE A 6 -18.71 10.55 9.72
C ILE A 6 -17.64 11.36 9.01
N ALA A 7 -16.72 11.97 9.75
CA ALA A 7 -15.57 12.67 9.17
C ALA A 7 -14.51 11.67 8.71
N TYR A 8 -14.20 11.64 7.43
CA TYR A 8 -13.13 10.83 6.85
C TYR A 8 -11.87 11.68 6.65
N VAL A 9 -10.98 11.62 7.63
CA VAL A 9 -9.72 12.37 7.65
C VAL A 9 -8.66 11.56 6.93
N MET A 10 -8.23 12.03 5.76
CA MET A 10 -7.39 11.26 4.82
C MET A 10 -6.09 11.98 4.52
N GLU A 11 -4.98 11.34 4.81
CA GLU A 11 -3.65 11.81 4.42
C GLU A 11 -3.51 11.85 2.89
N GLN A 12 -3.04 12.97 2.34
CA GLN A 12 -2.88 13.18 0.90
C GLN A 12 -1.42 13.08 0.49
N THR A 13 -0.79 11.92 0.76
CA THR A 13 0.62 11.67 0.43
C THR A 13 0.81 10.26 -0.11
N LEU A 14 1.72 10.09 -1.05
CA LEU A 14 2.09 8.79 -1.61
C LEU A 14 0.86 7.91 -1.97
N GLY A 15 0.89 6.64 -1.58
CA GLY A 15 -0.20 5.68 -1.82
C GLY A 15 -1.55 6.03 -1.15
N SER A 16 -1.54 6.88 -0.10
CA SER A 16 -2.77 7.32 0.56
C SER A 16 -3.68 8.15 -0.35
N ILE A 17 -3.11 8.88 -1.32
CA ILE A 17 -3.89 9.61 -2.35
C ILE A 17 -4.69 8.62 -3.20
N THR A 18 -4.05 7.57 -3.67
CA THR A 18 -4.71 6.52 -4.47
C THR A 18 -5.84 5.86 -3.68
N HIS A 19 -5.60 5.51 -2.42
CA HIS A 19 -6.63 4.95 -1.54
C HIS A 19 -7.81 5.92 -1.35
N TYR A 20 -7.54 7.20 -1.09
CA TYR A 20 -8.58 8.23 -0.97
C TYR A 20 -9.42 8.35 -2.25
N MET A 21 -8.76 8.39 -3.42
CA MET A 21 -9.46 8.49 -4.70
C MET A 21 -10.33 7.26 -4.97
N ASN A 22 -9.83 6.06 -4.68
CA ASN A 22 -10.59 4.83 -4.86
C ASN A 22 -11.81 4.79 -3.92
N LEU A 23 -11.65 5.13 -2.64
CA LEU A 23 -12.79 5.20 -1.71
C LEU A 23 -13.85 6.22 -2.14
N ARG A 24 -13.42 7.37 -2.65
CA ARG A 24 -14.36 8.38 -3.15
C ARG A 24 -15.16 7.94 -4.38
N ARG A 25 -14.55 7.14 -5.25
CA ARG A 25 -15.28 6.55 -6.41
C ARG A 25 -16.36 5.56 -5.96
N GLU A 26 -16.12 4.83 -4.88
CA GLU A 26 -17.03 3.82 -4.34
C GLU A 26 -18.03 4.38 -3.32
N GLU A 27 -18.17 5.69 -3.22
CA GLU A 27 -19.15 6.39 -2.41
C GLU A 27 -20.56 6.06 -2.92
N THR A 28 -21.23 5.10 -2.28
CA THR A 28 -22.50 4.52 -2.69
C THR A 28 -23.60 4.75 -1.65
N ALA A 29 -24.83 4.31 -1.94
CA ALA A 29 -25.92 4.27 -0.96
C ALA A 29 -25.54 3.49 0.33
N ALA A 30 -24.57 2.57 0.25
CA ALA A 30 -24.03 1.88 1.43
C ALA A 30 -23.31 2.83 2.39
N SER A 31 -22.86 3.99 1.96
CA SER A 31 -22.22 5.02 2.79
C SER A 31 -23.17 6.12 3.29
N THR A 32 -24.49 5.85 3.36
CA THR A 32 -25.47 6.83 3.86
C THR A 32 -25.50 6.89 5.39
N PRO A 33 -25.38 8.09 6.04
CA PRO A 33 -25.13 9.37 5.39
C PRO A 33 -23.76 9.40 4.73
N LEU A 34 -23.64 10.20 3.64
CA LEU A 34 -22.40 10.32 2.89
C LEU A 34 -21.23 10.76 3.79
N PRO A 35 -20.00 10.28 3.55
CA PRO A 35 -18.82 10.71 4.28
C PRO A 35 -18.59 12.21 4.21
N HIS A 36 -18.18 12.82 5.32
CA HIS A 36 -17.63 14.17 5.31
C HIS A 36 -16.12 14.08 5.11
N TRP A 37 -15.66 14.29 3.89
CA TRP A 37 -14.26 14.16 3.54
C TRP A 37 -13.41 15.32 4.02
N VAL A 38 -12.33 15.00 4.73
CA VAL A 38 -11.36 15.95 5.28
C VAL A 38 -9.95 15.56 4.78
N PRO A 39 -9.59 15.93 3.54
CA PRO A 39 -8.25 15.66 3.02
C PRO A 39 -7.22 16.51 3.75
N ILE A 40 -6.10 15.91 4.14
CA ILE A 40 -4.99 16.57 4.83
C ILE A 40 -3.77 16.56 3.91
N GLU A 41 -3.55 17.71 3.27
CA GLU A 41 -2.39 17.97 2.44
C GLU A 41 -1.28 18.61 3.26
N PHE A 42 -0.09 18.04 3.23
CA PHE A 42 1.10 18.67 3.82
C PHE A 42 2.37 18.22 3.09
N ARG A 43 3.37 19.07 3.17
CA ARG A 43 4.68 18.85 2.57
C ARG A 43 5.72 18.70 3.67
N GLU A 44 6.93 18.31 3.30
CA GLU A 44 8.06 18.33 4.22
C GLU A 44 8.21 19.72 4.86
N SER A 45 8.37 19.71 6.18
CA SER A 45 8.56 20.90 7.00
C SER A 45 9.73 20.69 7.94
N ARG A 46 10.16 21.76 8.64
CA ARG A 46 11.18 21.67 9.70
C ARG A 46 10.75 20.81 10.89
N LEU A 47 9.44 20.62 11.08
CA LEU A 47 8.87 19.73 12.08
C LEU A 47 8.77 18.30 11.51
N SER A 48 8.75 17.31 12.39
CA SER A 48 8.56 15.93 11.95
C SER A 48 7.23 15.75 11.22
N TRP A 49 7.20 14.85 10.24
CA TRP A 49 6.02 14.49 9.46
C TRP A 49 4.78 14.23 10.34
N THR A 50 4.95 13.46 11.42
CA THR A 50 3.88 13.15 12.37
C THR A 50 3.34 14.39 13.08
N VAL A 51 4.20 15.30 13.53
CA VAL A 51 3.77 16.52 14.22
C VAL A 51 3.00 17.43 13.27
N THR A 52 3.51 17.65 12.06
CA THR A 52 2.87 18.51 11.06
C THR A 52 1.51 17.94 10.64
N GLY A 53 1.46 16.67 10.24
CA GLY A 53 0.22 16.03 9.81
C GLY A 53 -0.82 15.97 10.91
N SER A 54 -0.42 15.61 12.13
CA SER A 54 -1.32 15.53 13.28
C SER A 54 -1.87 16.90 13.71
N TYR A 55 -1.07 17.96 13.64
CA TYR A 55 -1.52 19.34 13.90
C TYR A 55 -2.58 19.78 12.86
N LEU A 56 -2.31 19.56 11.59
CA LEU A 56 -3.26 19.92 10.52
C LEU A 56 -4.57 19.14 10.60
N ALA A 57 -4.48 17.83 10.88
CA ALA A 57 -5.64 16.98 11.07
C ALA A 57 -6.49 17.47 12.26
N ARG A 58 -5.86 17.77 13.40
CA ARG A 58 -6.55 18.32 14.57
C ARG A 58 -7.26 19.63 14.27
N ARG A 59 -6.59 20.55 13.57
CA ARG A 59 -7.17 21.83 13.18
C ARG A 59 -8.37 21.69 12.25
N ALA A 60 -8.26 20.77 11.28
CA ALA A 60 -9.35 20.49 10.33
C ALA A 60 -10.55 19.82 11.05
N LEU A 61 -10.30 18.80 11.90
CA LEU A 61 -11.33 18.16 12.71
C LEU A 61 -12.04 19.14 13.63
N GLY A 62 -11.33 20.09 14.26
CA GLY A 62 -11.92 21.08 15.14
C GLY A 62 -13.01 21.93 14.48
N LYS A 63 -12.96 22.08 13.17
CA LYS A 63 -13.97 22.85 12.41
C LYS A 63 -15.26 22.07 12.13
N VAL A 64 -15.19 20.74 12.07
CA VAL A 64 -16.31 19.89 11.65
C VAL A 64 -16.84 18.99 12.78
N LEU A 65 -16.18 18.97 13.93
CA LEU A 65 -16.46 18.02 15.01
C LEU A 65 -17.91 18.09 15.54
N ALA A 66 -18.51 19.27 15.51
CA ALA A 66 -19.90 19.49 15.94
C ALA A 66 -20.91 18.88 14.96
N ASP A 67 -20.53 18.75 13.69
CA ASP A 67 -21.42 18.37 12.59
C ASP A 67 -21.34 16.87 12.23
N VAL A 68 -20.48 16.10 12.91
CA VAL A 68 -20.25 14.68 12.65
C VAL A 68 -20.57 13.82 13.87
N ASP A 69 -20.97 12.56 13.63
CA ASP A 69 -21.25 11.60 14.71
C ASP A 69 -20.02 10.75 15.05
N GLY A 70 -19.04 10.62 14.14
CA GLY A 70 -17.82 9.83 14.35
C GLY A 70 -16.68 10.30 13.44
N ILE A 71 -15.53 9.67 13.63
CA ILE A 71 -14.30 9.97 12.89
C ILE A 71 -13.73 8.68 12.32
N PHE A 72 -13.39 8.68 11.02
CA PHE A 72 -12.46 7.75 10.41
C PHE A 72 -11.19 8.50 10.07
N MET A 73 -10.02 7.94 10.41
CA MET A 73 -8.74 8.59 10.13
C MET A 73 -7.74 7.62 9.51
N HIS A 74 -7.24 7.97 8.36
CA HIS A 74 -6.15 7.30 7.66
C HIS A 74 -5.06 8.35 7.30
N THR A 75 -3.82 8.27 7.76
CA THR A 75 -3.14 7.21 8.49
C THR A 75 -3.05 7.49 9.99
N THR A 76 -2.47 6.55 10.76
CA THR A 76 -2.19 6.77 12.19
C THR A 76 -1.21 7.91 12.47
N THR A 77 -0.46 8.37 11.46
CA THR A 77 0.40 9.57 11.51
C THR A 77 -0.36 10.83 11.90
N LEU A 78 -1.64 10.92 11.50
CA LEU A 78 -2.50 12.07 11.76
C LEU A 78 -3.09 12.11 13.18
N ALA A 79 -2.99 11.00 13.95
CA ALA A 79 -3.76 10.79 15.18
C ALA A 79 -3.21 11.46 16.46
N PRO A 80 -1.89 11.53 16.72
CA PRO A 80 -1.34 11.81 18.05
C PRO A 80 -1.85 13.07 18.76
N LEU A 81 -2.07 14.16 18.04
CA LEU A 81 -2.55 15.41 18.62
C LEU A 81 -4.09 15.52 18.72
N SER A 82 -4.82 14.46 18.37
CA SER A 82 -6.30 14.46 18.33
C SER A 82 -6.95 13.51 19.33
N VAL A 83 -6.19 12.93 20.26
CA VAL A 83 -6.67 11.93 21.25
C VAL A 83 -7.82 12.45 22.11
N ASP A 84 -7.81 13.72 22.51
CA ASP A 84 -8.90 14.34 23.25
C ASP A 84 -10.19 14.48 22.41
N LEU A 85 -10.09 14.58 21.08
CA LEU A 85 -11.22 14.59 20.17
C LEU A 85 -11.80 13.18 20.00
N PHE A 86 -10.96 12.14 20.03
CA PHE A 86 -11.38 10.73 19.98
C PHE A 86 -12.18 10.32 21.22
N ARG A 87 -11.97 10.98 22.35
CA ARG A 87 -12.80 10.79 23.57
C ARG A 87 -14.19 11.45 23.46
N LYS A 88 -14.34 12.42 22.56
CA LYS A 88 -15.60 13.14 22.33
C LYS A 88 -16.45 12.49 21.23
N LYS A 89 -15.81 11.83 20.29
CA LYS A 89 -16.47 11.16 19.15
C LYS A 89 -15.84 9.79 18.93
N PRO A 90 -16.63 8.73 18.73
CA PRO A 90 -16.10 7.43 18.39
C PRO A 90 -15.23 7.53 17.14
N THR A 91 -14.06 6.89 17.19
CA THR A 91 -13.04 7.05 16.15
C THR A 91 -12.53 5.70 15.70
N VAL A 92 -12.51 5.47 14.39
CA VAL A 92 -11.84 4.35 13.75
C VAL A 92 -10.53 4.83 13.12
N LEU A 93 -9.42 4.18 13.47
CA LEU A 93 -8.10 4.47 12.88
C LEU A 93 -7.72 3.40 11.86
N SER A 94 -7.17 3.82 10.73
CA SER A 94 -6.68 2.92 9.68
C SER A 94 -5.18 3.10 9.44
N SER A 95 -4.48 2.00 9.16
CA SER A 95 -3.04 2.04 8.85
C SER A 95 -2.57 0.89 7.96
N ASP A 96 -1.57 1.20 7.14
CA ASP A 96 -0.74 0.26 6.39
C ASP A 96 0.36 -0.40 7.24
N GLY A 97 0.68 0.19 8.39
CA GLY A 97 1.70 -0.29 9.34
C GLY A 97 1.81 0.60 10.56
N THR A 98 2.08 0.01 11.70
CA THR A 98 2.31 0.73 12.96
C THR A 98 3.72 1.36 13.00
N PRO A 99 4.00 2.29 13.92
CA PRO A 99 5.35 2.80 14.11
C PRO A 99 6.40 1.72 14.43
N LEU A 100 6.03 0.63 15.14
CA LEU A 100 6.94 -0.48 15.42
C LEU A 100 7.16 -1.38 14.21
N ASN A 101 6.14 -1.67 13.42
CA ASN A 101 6.29 -2.34 12.13
C ASN A 101 7.36 -1.66 11.24
N LYS A 102 7.33 -0.31 11.20
CA LYS A 102 8.23 0.50 10.35
C LYS A 102 9.66 0.59 10.88
N ARG A 103 9.94 0.09 12.09
CA ARG A 103 11.26 0.19 12.74
C ARG A 103 12.37 -0.42 11.88
N GLY A 104 12.19 -1.65 11.43
CA GLY A 104 13.17 -2.37 10.60
C GLY A 104 13.40 -1.74 9.22
N MET A 105 12.46 -0.91 8.78
CA MET A 105 12.49 -0.26 7.47
C MET A 105 13.05 1.17 7.50
N ARG A 106 13.27 1.77 8.69
CA ARG A 106 13.63 3.20 8.84
C ARG A 106 14.83 3.61 7.98
N ARG A 107 15.88 2.78 7.96
CA ARG A 107 17.10 3.04 7.18
C ARG A 107 16.79 3.13 5.67
N ALA A 108 15.93 2.28 5.16
CA ALA A 108 15.53 2.30 3.75
C ALA A 108 14.65 3.52 3.40
N TYR A 109 13.99 4.12 4.39
CA TYR A 109 13.28 5.41 4.25
C TYR A 109 14.18 6.63 4.52
N GLY A 110 15.50 6.46 4.63
CA GLY A 110 16.42 7.56 4.95
C GLY A 110 16.30 8.09 6.38
N LEU A 111 15.61 7.38 7.28
CA LEU A 111 15.38 7.81 8.66
C LEU A 111 16.44 7.20 9.59
N THR A 112 16.95 8.01 10.53
CA THR A 112 17.84 7.54 11.59
C THR A 112 17.08 6.67 12.59
N ASN A 113 17.78 5.74 13.23
CA ASN A 113 17.19 4.97 14.31
C ASN A 113 16.98 5.88 15.53
N GLU A 114 15.81 5.75 16.13
CA GLU A 114 15.50 6.38 17.40
C GLU A 114 16.23 5.61 18.50
N GLY A 115 16.74 6.33 19.51
CA GLY A 115 17.31 5.68 20.70
C GLY A 115 16.21 4.94 21.50
N ARG A 116 16.62 3.98 22.34
CA ARG A 116 15.69 3.14 23.14
C ARG A 116 14.64 3.94 23.91
N LEU A 117 15.01 5.10 24.46
CA LEU A 117 14.09 5.97 25.20
C LEU A 117 13.04 6.60 24.27
N GLY A 118 13.45 7.06 23.08
CA GLY A 118 12.54 7.62 22.08
C GLY A 118 11.54 6.59 21.57
N GLU A 119 12.01 5.36 21.33
CA GLU A 119 11.13 4.23 20.95
C GLU A 119 10.11 3.89 22.04
N PHE A 120 10.56 3.86 23.30
CA PHE A 120 9.66 3.60 24.43
C PHE A 120 8.59 4.71 24.55
N ALA A 121 9.00 5.97 24.49
CA ALA A 121 8.08 7.11 24.54
C ALA A 121 7.06 7.09 23.38
N LYS A 122 7.54 6.78 22.17
CA LYS A 122 6.70 6.65 20.98
C LYS A 122 5.71 5.47 21.10
N ARG A 123 6.17 4.31 21.59
CA ARG A 123 5.31 3.16 21.85
C ARG A 123 4.22 3.51 22.86
N ALA A 124 4.57 4.17 23.96
CA ALA A 124 3.62 4.61 24.99
C ALA A 124 2.58 5.59 24.42
N LEU A 125 3.02 6.57 23.63
CA LEU A 125 2.15 7.52 22.95
C LEU A 125 1.12 6.79 22.06
N TYR A 126 1.59 5.94 21.16
CA TYR A 126 0.71 5.24 20.22
C TYR A 126 -0.17 4.18 20.89
N ARG A 127 0.29 3.57 21.97
CA ARG A 127 -0.57 2.72 22.82
C ARG A 127 -1.77 3.52 23.37
N GLY A 128 -1.53 4.75 23.80
CA GLY A 128 -2.59 5.67 24.23
C GLY A 128 -3.53 6.05 23.07
N VAL A 129 -2.97 6.36 21.89
CA VAL A 129 -3.75 6.66 20.68
C VAL A 129 -4.67 5.49 20.30
N PHE A 130 -4.11 4.30 20.17
CA PHE A 130 -4.87 3.11 19.75
C PHE A 130 -5.89 2.67 20.81
N GLY A 131 -5.55 2.82 22.09
CA GLY A 131 -6.45 2.50 23.20
C GLY A 131 -7.67 3.42 23.32
N THR A 132 -7.69 4.57 22.64
CA THR A 132 -8.85 5.47 22.56
C THR A 132 -9.72 5.23 21.33
N ALA A 133 -9.25 4.44 20.37
CA ALA A 133 -10.01 4.13 19.17
C ALA A 133 -11.17 3.17 19.46
N ALA A 134 -12.33 3.43 18.87
CA ALA A 134 -13.48 2.54 18.89
C ALA A 134 -13.30 1.31 17.98
N GLY A 135 -12.38 1.40 17.03
CA GLY A 135 -12.00 0.31 16.15
C GLY A 135 -10.72 0.64 15.37
N LEU A 136 -10.05 -0.40 14.89
CA LEU A 136 -8.83 -0.31 14.09
C LEU A 136 -9.00 -1.05 12.77
N VAL A 137 -8.50 -0.47 11.70
CA VAL A 137 -8.44 -1.12 10.38
C VAL A 137 -6.97 -1.28 9.99
N ALA A 138 -6.54 -2.52 9.90
CA ALA A 138 -5.24 -2.90 9.37
C ALA A 138 -5.37 -3.25 7.89
N TRP A 139 -4.41 -2.84 7.06
CA TRP A 139 -4.40 -3.24 5.65
C TRP A 139 -3.91 -4.67 5.43
N SER A 140 -3.20 -5.24 6.43
CA SER A 140 -2.60 -6.57 6.38
C SER A 140 -2.66 -7.27 7.73
N ASN A 141 -2.48 -8.60 7.74
CA ASN A 141 -2.29 -9.36 8.97
C ASN A 141 -1.00 -8.94 9.69
N TRP A 142 0.06 -8.59 8.95
CA TRP A 142 1.28 -8.04 9.51
C TRP A 142 1.03 -6.77 10.36
N THR A 143 0.17 -5.87 9.89
CA THR A 143 -0.23 -4.67 10.64
C THR A 143 -1.17 -5.01 11.80
N LYS A 144 -2.14 -5.92 11.60
CA LYS A 144 -3.03 -6.40 12.67
C LYS A 144 -2.24 -7.03 13.80
N GLN A 145 -1.26 -7.89 13.49
CA GLN A 145 -0.41 -8.53 14.49
C GLN A 145 0.29 -7.49 15.36
N SER A 146 0.85 -6.44 14.78
CA SER A 146 1.48 -5.38 15.54
C SER A 146 0.50 -4.60 16.43
N PHE A 147 -0.71 -4.28 15.96
CA PHE A 147 -1.72 -3.68 16.81
C PHE A 147 -2.00 -4.53 18.06
N VAL A 148 -2.11 -5.85 17.90
CA VAL A 148 -2.42 -6.78 18.98
C VAL A 148 -1.21 -7.02 19.89
N GLU A 149 -0.09 -7.45 19.33
CA GLU A 149 1.08 -7.91 20.09
C GLU A 149 1.93 -6.76 20.64
N ASP A 150 2.18 -5.73 19.82
CA ASP A 150 3.05 -4.64 20.20
C ASP A 150 2.34 -3.56 21.03
N TYR A 151 1.07 -3.31 20.72
CA TYR A 151 0.31 -2.23 21.35
C TYR A 151 -0.78 -2.71 22.30
N GLY A 152 -1.08 -4.01 22.35
CA GLY A 152 -2.05 -4.62 23.27
C GLY A 152 -3.51 -4.28 22.91
N CYS A 153 -3.78 -4.03 21.65
CA CYS A 153 -5.15 -3.84 21.16
C CYS A 153 -5.91 -5.18 21.18
N LYS A 154 -7.19 -5.15 21.47
CA LYS A 154 -8.01 -6.37 21.45
C LYS A 154 -8.20 -6.82 20.01
N GLU A 155 -7.99 -8.09 19.73
CA GLU A 155 -8.07 -8.65 18.38
C GLU A 155 -9.43 -8.40 17.72
N GLN A 156 -10.52 -8.49 18.48
CA GLN A 156 -11.90 -8.25 18.03
C GLN A 156 -12.17 -6.80 17.60
N ASP A 157 -11.32 -5.85 17.99
CA ASP A 157 -11.45 -4.45 17.63
C ASP A 157 -10.60 -4.09 16.40
N VAL A 158 -9.85 -5.06 15.85
CA VAL A 158 -8.98 -4.89 14.69
C VAL A 158 -9.50 -5.68 13.49
N ALA A 159 -10.07 -5.00 12.51
CA ALA A 159 -10.42 -5.58 11.22
C ALA A 159 -9.26 -5.54 10.24
N VAL A 160 -9.10 -6.57 9.40
CA VAL A 160 -8.18 -6.54 8.25
C VAL A 160 -8.99 -6.22 7.01
N ILE A 161 -8.87 -4.98 6.54
CA ILE A 161 -9.55 -4.49 5.34
C ILE A 161 -8.49 -3.78 4.49
N PRO A 162 -7.98 -4.44 3.45
CA PRO A 162 -7.01 -3.81 2.53
C PRO A 162 -7.66 -2.70 1.70
N PRO A 163 -6.88 -1.79 1.12
CA PRO A 163 -7.40 -0.89 0.10
C PRO A 163 -7.91 -1.68 -1.10
N GLY A 164 -8.81 -1.09 -1.86
CA GLY A 164 -9.34 -1.70 -3.07
C GLY A 164 -8.71 -1.14 -4.33
N ILE A 165 -8.78 -1.92 -5.41
CA ILE A 165 -8.40 -1.54 -6.78
C ILE A 165 -9.64 -1.67 -7.67
N ASP A 166 -9.85 -0.70 -8.56
CA ASP A 166 -10.88 -0.81 -9.59
C ASP A 166 -10.46 -1.87 -10.63
N LEU A 167 -10.97 -3.07 -10.43
CA LEU A 167 -10.64 -4.23 -11.28
C LEU A 167 -11.03 -4.05 -12.76
N LYS A 168 -11.91 -3.09 -13.07
CA LYS A 168 -12.31 -2.80 -14.46
C LYS A 168 -11.23 -2.05 -15.22
N GLU A 169 -10.38 -1.31 -14.50
CA GLU A 169 -9.25 -0.60 -15.10
C GLU A 169 -8.07 -1.53 -15.40
N PHE A 170 -8.06 -2.76 -14.85
CA PHE A 170 -7.01 -3.76 -15.05
C PHE A 170 -7.57 -4.96 -15.81
N SER A 171 -7.14 -5.12 -17.05
CA SER A 171 -7.46 -6.27 -17.90
C SER A 171 -6.22 -7.09 -18.18
N ILE A 172 -6.42 -8.41 -18.33
CA ILE A 172 -5.38 -9.28 -18.87
C ILE A 172 -5.27 -8.95 -20.35
N GLY A 173 -4.09 -8.54 -20.80
CA GLY A 173 -3.83 -8.18 -22.18
C GLY A 173 -3.33 -9.35 -23.02
N ASP A 174 -3.27 -9.13 -24.32
CA ASP A 174 -2.52 -9.99 -25.23
C ASP A 174 -1.02 -9.78 -25.00
N ARG A 175 -0.32 -10.84 -24.63
CA ARG A 175 1.11 -10.87 -24.26
C ARG A 175 1.92 -11.65 -25.30
N ASN A 176 1.60 -11.46 -26.57
CA ASN A 176 2.30 -12.12 -27.67
C ASN A 176 3.52 -11.28 -28.10
N HIS A 177 4.53 -11.22 -27.24
CA HIS A 177 5.79 -10.53 -27.51
C HIS A 177 6.90 -11.51 -27.87
N GLU A 178 7.85 -11.08 -28.68
CA GLU A 178 9.02 -11.88 -29.04
C GLU A 178 9.84 -12.25 -27.80
N LEU A 179 10.04 -11.28 -26.90
CA LEU A 179 10.68 -11.48 -25.60
C LEU A 179 9.69 -11.15 -24.47
N PRO A 180 9.68 -11.92 -23.37
CA PRO A 180 8.82 -11.63 -22.23
C PRO A 180 9.21 -10.30 -21.57
N ARG A 181 8.19 -9.53 -21.14
CA ARG A 181 8.34 -8.21 -20.54
C ARG A 181 8.23 -8.25 -19.04
N ILE A 182 9.27 -7.75 -18.37
CA ILE A 182 9.36 -7.61 -16.92
C ILE A 182 9.03 -6.17 -16.57
N LEU A 183 7.98 -5.95 -15.77
CA LEU A 183 7.56 -4.64 -15.31
C LEU A 183 8.04 -4.37 -13.89
N PHE A 184 8.65 -3.20 -13.69
CA PHE A 184 8.93 -2.61 -12.37
C PHE A 184 8.24 -1.25 -12.26
N VAL A 185 7.55 -0.99 -11.15
CA VAL A 185 6.91 0.29 -10.86
C VAL A 185 7.36 0.78 -9.48
N GLY A 186 8.13 1.87 -9.45
CA GLY A 186 8.64 2.40 -8.19
C GLY A 186 9.28 3.79 -8.33
N GLY A 187 8.64 4.81 -7.77
CA GLY A 187 9.14 6.19 -7.84
C GLY A 187 10.45 6.40 -7.08
N ASP A 188 10.66 5.68 -5.99
CA ASP A 188 11.91 5.63 -5.22
C ASP A 188 12.68 4.36 -5.62
N PHE A 189 13.59 4.53 -6.58
CA PHE A 189 14.24 3.44 -7.29
C PHE A 189 15.08 2.53 -6.37
N GLU A 190 15.92 3.13 -5.54
CA GLU A 190 16.81 2.38 -4.63
C GLU A 190 16.01 1.67 -3.53
N ARG A 191 15.10 2.39 -2.86
CA ARG A 191 14.28 1.78 -1.81
C ARG A 191 13.42 0.63 -2.35
N LYS A 192 12.92 0.77 -3.57
CA LYS A 192 12.11 -0.27 -4.26
C LYS A 192 12.94 -1.38 -4.89
N GLY A 193 14.28 -1.30 -4.78
CA GLY A 193 15.21 -2.34 -5.26
C GLY A 193 15.43 -2.35 -6.76
N GLY A 194 15.16 -1.24 -7.43
CA GLY A 194 15.35 -1.12 -8.88
C GLY A 194 16.82 -1.25 -9.29
N ASP A 195 17.75 -0.82 -8.45
CA ASP A 195 19.20 -0.99 -8.64
C ASP A 195 19.61 -2.48 -8.62
N LEU A 196 19.08 -3.27 -7.66
CA LEU A 196 19.30 -4.71 -7.60
C LEU A 196 18.72 -5.42 -8.83
N LEU A 197 17.49 -5.06 -9.22
CA LEU A 197 16.84 -5.59 -10.41
C LEU A 197 17.64 -5.30 -11.67
N LEU A 198 18.11 -4.07 -11.84
CA LEU A 198 18.86 -3.64 -13.00
C LEU A 198 20.18 -4.42 -13.13
N ASP A 199 20.87 -4.64 -12.03
CA ASP A 199 22.09 -5.43 -11.97
C ASP A 199 21.84 -6.92 -12.32
N VAL A 200 20.79 -7.53 -11.76
CA VAL A 200 20.39 -8.91 -12.09
C VAL A 200 19.98 -9.03 -13.58
N PHE A 201 19.18 -8.08 -14.08
CA PHE A 201 18.74 -8.08 -15.47
C PHE A 201 19.93 -8.03 -16.44
N ARG A 202 20.88 -7.13 -16.21
CA ARG A 202 22.08 -6.99 -17.05
C ARG A 202 22.94 -8.24 -17.10
N ARG A 203 23.07 -8.94 -15.96
CA ARG A 203 23.91 -10.13 -15.86
C ARG A 203 23.25 -11.40 -16.37
N ARG A 204 21.94 -11.54 -16.22
CA ARG A 204 21.27 -12.83 -16.41
C ARG A 204 20.20 -12.84 -17.51
N LEU A 205 19.56 -11.70 -17.81
CA LEU A 205 18.34 -11.65 -18.61
C LEU A 205 18.47 -10.84 -19.91
N ARG A 206 19.60 -10.13 -20.09
CA ARG A 206 19.85 -9.32 -21.29
C ARG A 206 19.75 -10.19 -22.55
N GLY A 207 18.95 -9.73 -23.54
CA GLY A 207 18.68 -10.48 -24.77
C GLY A 207 17.71 -11.66 -24.62
N ARG A 208 17.20 -11.92 -23.41
CA ARG A 208 16.23 -12.98 -23.11
C ARG A 208 14.88 -12.44 -22.63
N ALA A 209 14.83 -11.18 -22.20
CA ALA A 209 13.64 -10.48 -21.77
C ALA A 209 13.78 -8.97 -22.05
N GLU A 210 12.68 -8.24 -21.97
CA GLU A 210 12.63 -6.78 -21.94
C GLU A 210 12.35 -6.33 -20.50
N LEU A 211 13.04 -5.27 -20.05
CA LEU A 211 12.80 -4.65 -18.74
C LEU A 211 12.14 -3.28 -18.93
N ILE A 212 10.96 -3.13 -18.35
CA ILE A 212 10.19 -1.89 -18.37
C ILE A 212 10.23 -1.28 -16.97
N LEU A 213 10.86 -0.12 -16.84
CA LEU A 213 11.00 0.62 -15.59
C LEU A 213 10.07 1.83 -15.58
N VAL A 214 9.18 1.89 -14.61
CA VAL A 214 8.39 3.09 -14.28
C VAL A 214 8.99 3.69 -13.02
N THR A 215 9.79 4.76 -13.18
CA THR A 215 10.51 5.37 -12.07
C THR A 215 10.86 6.82 -12.38
N ARG A 216 11.09 7.62 -11.34
CA ARG A 216 11.58 9.01 -11.47
C ARG A 216 13.12 9.08 -11.52
N ALA A 217 13.80 7.98 -11.24
CA ALA A 217 15.25 7.94 -11.23
C ALA A 217 15.85 8.12 -12.64
N GLU A 218 17.05 8.66 -12.67
CA GLU A 218 17.84 8.79 -13.90
C GLU A 218 18.54 7.47 -14.21
N VAL A 219 17.84 6.59 -14.90
CA VAL A 219 18.40 5.34 -15.42
C VAL A 219 18.66 5.53 -16.91
N ALA A 220 19.84 5.14 -17.37
CA ALA A 220 20.18 5.20 -18.78
C ALA A 220 19.33 4.19 -19.58
N SER A 221 18.83 4.60 -20.75
CA SER A 221 18.23 3.68 -21.70
C SER A 221 19.32 2.81 -22.34
N GLU A 222 19.06 1.51 -22.40
CA GLU A 222 19.95 0.50 -22.95
C GLU A 222 19.14 -0.48 -23.81
N PRO A 223 19.76 -1.23 -24.73
CA PRO A 223 19.06 -2.29 -25.45
C PRO A 223 18.39 -3.28 -24.48
N GLY A 224 17.07 -3.45 -24.63
CA GLY A 224 16.25 -4.31 -23.77
C GLY A 224 15.76 -3.63 -22.46
N ILE A 225 16.06 -2.35 -22.22
CA ILE A 225 15.60 -1.59 -21.05
C ILE A 225 14.88 -0.32 -21.51
N THR A 226 13.58 -0.22 -21.17
CA THR A 226 12.78 0.97 -21.44
C THR A 226 12.43 1.67 -20.11
N VAL A 227 12.64 2.98 -20.06
CA VAL A 227 12.41 3.78 -18.86
C VAL A 227 11.30 4.79 -19.08
N HIS A 228 10.28 4.75 -18.24
CA HIS A 228 9.17 5.71 -18.22
C HIS A 228 9.26 6.56 -16.94
N ARG A 229 9.49 7.87 -17.06
CA ARG A 229 9.68 8.79 -15.93
C ARG A 229 8.42 9.53 -15.50
N ASP A 230 7.56 9.85 -16.47
CA ASP A 230 6.41 10.74 -16.30
C ASP A 230 5.07 9.97 -16.34
N VAL A 231 5.04 8.78 -15.75
CA VAL A 231 3.82 7.98 -15.67
C VAL A 231 3.14 8.23 -14.32
N ALA A 232 1.98 8.84 -14.36
CA ALA A 232 1.18 9.09 -13.17
C ALA A 232 0.49 7.80 -12.68
N ALA A 233 0.26 7.72 -11.36
CA ALA A 233 -0.56 6.67 -10.76
C ALA A 233 -1.99 6.70 -11.37
N ASN A 234 -2.60 5.54 -11.53
CA ASN A 234 -3.94 5.38 -12.13
C ASN A 234 -4.09 6.01 -13.54
N SER A 235 -2.99 6.21 -14.27
CA SER A 235 -3.06 6.72 -15.64
C SER A 235 -3.32 5.59 -16.64
N PRO A 236 -3.97 5.91 -17.79
CA PRO A 236 -4.15 4.93 -18.88
C PRO A 236 -2.83 4.32 -19.35
N LYS A 237 -1.74 5.11 -19.32
CA LYS A 237 -0.41 4.62 -19.67
C LYS A 237 0.11 3.59 -18.68
N LEU A 238 -0.12 3.78 -17.37
CA LEU A 238 0.27 2.81 -16.36
C LEU A 238 -0.52 1.51 -16.51
N HIS A 239 -1.84 1.60 -16.72
CA HIS A 239 -2.69 0.43 -16.95
C HIS A 239 -2.25 -0.35 -18.20
N GLU A 240 -1.87 0.37 -19.27
CA GLU A 240 -1.36 -0.25 -20.49
C GLU A 240 -0.04 -0.99 -20.24
N LEU A 241 0.88 -0.44 -19.45
CA LEU A 241 2.13 -1.11 -19.09
C LEU A 241 1.89 -2.39 -18.28
N TYR A 242 0.95 -2.39 -17.33
CA TYR A 242 0.53 -3.61 -16.64
C TYR A 242 -0.08 -4.62 -17.61
N ARG A 243 -0.99 -4.17 -18.47
CA ARG A 243 -1.71 -5.02 -19.42
C ARG A 243 -0.79 -5.73 -20.41
N THR A 244 0.26 -5.06 -20.87
CA THR A 244 1.21 -5.55 -21.90
C THR A 244 2.46 -6.19 -21.33
N SER A 245 2.61 -6.31 -20.02
CA SER A 245 3.74 -6.99 -19.39
C SER A 245 3.41 -8.46 -19.08
N ASP A 246 4.44 -9.29 -18.96
CA ASP A 246 4.34 -10.73 -18.72
C ASP A 246 4.53 -11.11 -17.25
N MET A 247 5.26 -10.29 -16.49
CA MET A 247 5.50 -10.47 -15.07
C MET A 247 5.81 -9.14 -14.40
N PHE A 248 5.60 -9.08 -13.11
CA PHE A 248 5.89 -7.91 -12.27
C PHE A 248 6.99 -8.23 -11.25
N VAL A 249 7.89 -7.27 -11.02
CA VAL A 249 8.99 -7.46 -10.08
C VAL A 249 9.14 -6.26 -9.14
N LEU A 250 9.27 -6.54 -7.84
CA LEU A 250 9.44 -5.52 -6.80
C LEU A 250 10.37 -6.02 -5.69
N PRO A 251 11.70 -6.02 -5.86
CA PRO A 251 12.65 -6.50 -4.86
C PRO A 251 12.91 -5.41 -3.80
N THR A 252 11.85 -4.87 -3.22
CA THR A 252 11.86 -3.69 -2.34
C THR A 252 12.59 -3.95 -1.03
N ARG A 253 13.33 -2.95 -0.55
CA ARG A 253 13.98 -2.94 0.76
C ARG A 253 13.03 -2.55 1.90
N ALA A 254 12.00 -1.79 1.55
CA ALA A 254 10.99 -1.33 2.51
C ALA A 254 9.68 -0.96 1.83
N ASP A 255 8.62 -1.59 2.28
CA ASP A 255 7.24 -1.30 1.89
C ASP A 255 6.29 -1.79 2.98
N CYS A 256 5.38 -0.96 3.46
CA CYS A 256 4.39 -1.39 4.46
C CYS A 256 3.29 -2.22 3.81
N TYR A 257 2.77 -1.72 2.68
CA TYR A 257 1.73 -2.36 1.88
C TYR A 257 1.81 -1.88 0.44
N SER A 258 2.00 -2.79 -0.51
CA SER A 258 2.34 -2.44 -1.88
C SER A 258 1.13 -2.37 -2.80
N LEU A 259 0.64 -1.17 -3.10
CA LEU A 259 -0.46 -0.98 -4.06
C LEU A 259 -0.08 -1.49 -5.45
N VAL A 260 1.18 -1.29 -5.89
CA VAL A 260 1.64 -1.77 -7.20
C VAL A 260 1.67 -3.29 -7.31
N CYS A 261 1.83 -4.04 -6.20
CA CYS A 261 1.65 -5.50 -6.20
C CYS A 261 0.16 -5.86 -6.39
N MET A 262 -0.75 -5.13 -5.78
CA MET A 262 -2.19 -5.33 -5.98
C MET A 262 -2.59 -5.04 -7.43
N GLU A 263 -2.06 -3.96 -8.02
CA GLU A 263 -2.25 -3.60 -9.43
C GLU A 263 -1.74 -4.71 -10.36
N ALA A 264 -0.56 -5.27 -10.04
CA ALA A 264 0.01 -6.40 -10.79
C ALA A 264 -0.85 -7.66 -10.69
N LEU A 265 -1.37 -8.01 -9.48
CA LEU A 265 -2.32 -9.10 -9.31
C LEU A 265 -3.60 -8.87 -10.12
N ALA A 266 -4.15 -7.65 -10.09
CA ALA A 266 -5.35 -7.28 -10.85
C ALA A 266 -5.14 -7.39 -12.36
N ALA A 267 -3.94 -7.07 -12.85
CA ALA A 267 -3.55 -7.26 -14.24
C ALA A 267 -3.24 -8.72 -14.62
N GLY A 268 -3.31 -9.65 -13.67
CA GLY A 268 -3.01 -11.07 -13.90
C GLY A 268 -1.53 -11.31 -14.20
N LEU A 269 -0.63 -10.65 -13.45
CA LEU A 269 0.82 -10.85 -13.55
C LEU A 269 1.33 -11.77 -12.45
N PRO A 270 2.17 -12.77 -12.74
CA PRO A 270 2.99 -13.40 -11.73
C PRO A 270 3.93 -12.36 -11.11
N ILE A 271 4.13 -12.43 -9.79
CA ILE A 271 4.89 -11.42 -9.05
C ILE A 271 6.15 -12.03 -8.45
N VAL A 272 7.30 -11.34 -8.62
CA VAL A 272 8.51 -11.61 -7.86
C VAL A 272 8.77 -10.43 -6.92
N ALA A 273 8.67 -10.64 -5.60
CA ALA A 273 8.82 -9.56 -4.63
C ALA A 273 9.50 -10.02 -3.33
N THR A 274 9.89 -9.07 -2.49
CA THR A 274 10.54 -9.36 -1.20
C THR A 274 9.54 -9.61 -0.08
N ARG A 275 9.95 -10.42 0.92
CA ARG A 275 9.21 -10.70 2.17
C ARG A 275 9.29 -9.50 3.11
N VAL A 276 8.67 -8.38 2.74
CA VAL A 276 8.71 -7.14 3.50
C VAL A 276 7.30 -6.63 3.77
N GLY A 277 7.04 -6.21 5.00
CA GLY A 277 5.76 -5.62 5.39
C GLY A 277 4.58 -6.55 5.15
N GLY A 278 3.52 -6.02 4.56
CA GLY A 278 2.33 -6.78 4.19
C GLY A 278 2.40 -7.45 2.81
N ILE A 279 3.54 -7.42 2.11
CA ILE A 279 3.68 -8.09 0.80
C ILE A 279 3.45 -9.61 0.89
N PRO A 280 3.95 -10.32 1.92
CA PRO A 280 3.65 -11.76 2.07
C PRO A 280 2.16 -12.08 2.24
N ASP A 281 1.36 -11.14 2.70
CA ASP A 281 -0.10 -11.33 2.79
C ASP A 281 -0.79 -11.28 1.41
N MET A 282 -0.13 -10.76 0.38
CA MET A 282 -0.71 -10.61 -0.96
C MET A 282 -0.34 -11.74 -1.90
N ILE A 283 0.89 -12.25 -1.77
CA ILE A 283 1.50 -13.18 -2.71
C ILE A 283 1.49 -14.58 -2.12
N ARG A 284 0.93 -15.53 -2.85
CA ARG A 284 1.02 -16.96 -2.52
C ARG A 284 2.23 -17.56 -3.22
N GLU A 285 3.21 -17.99 -2.41
CA GLU A 285 4.44 -18.61 -2.89
C GLU A 285 4.16 -19.79 -3.82
N GLY A 286 4.75 -19.77 -5.02
CA GLY A 286 4.57 -20.80 -6.04
C GLY A 286 3.20 -20.80 -6.75
N GLU A 287 2.25 -19.96 -6.31
CA GLU A 287 0.91 -19.89 -6.92
C GLU A 287 0.68 -18.60 -7.69
N THR A 288 0.90 -17.44 -7.06
CA THR A 288 0.74 -16.13 -7.70
C THR A 288 2.09 -15.45 -7.94
N GLY A 289 3.18 -16.06 -7.49
CA GLY A 289 4.52 -15.52 -7.65
C GLY A 289 5.52 -16.12 -6.68
N HIS A 290 6.65 -15.43 -6.52
CA HIS A 290 7.75 -15.81 -5.65
C HIS A 290 8.12 -14.70 -4.68
N LEU A 291 8.40 -15.10 -3.43
CA LEU A 291 8.85 -14.21 -2.36
C LEU A 291 10.33 -14.51 -2.02
N LEU A 292 11.14 -13.47 -2.00
CA LEU A 292 12.57 -13.55 -1.71
C LEU A 292 12.96 -12.65 -0.52
N ASP A 293 14.14 -12.86 0.03
CA ASP A 293 14.66 -12.01 1.07
C ASP A 293 15.25 -10.71 0.52
N VAL A 294 15.32 -9.69 1.35
CA VAL A 294 15.85 -8.38 0.93
C VAL A 294 17.32 -8.50 0.52
N GLY A 295 17.62 -8.08 -0.70
CA GLY A 295 18.98 -8.10 -1.24
C GLY A 295 19.42 -9.43 -1.85
N ASP A 296 18.58 -10.45 -1.85
CA ASP A 296 18.88 -11.76 -2.44
C ASP A 296 18.82 -11.70 -3.99
N SER A 297 19.95 -11.34 -4.59
CA SER A 297 20.10 -11.25 -6.04
C SER A 297 20.08 -12.63 -6.72
N ALA A 298 20.49 -13.69 -6.03
CA ALA A 298 20.54 -15.04 -6.58
C ALA A 298 19.12 -15.56 -6.78
N THR A 299 18.31 -15.59 -5.71
CA THR A 299 16.90 -16.02 -5.77
C THR A 299 16.08 -15.14 -6.71
N LEU A 300 16.35 -13.80 -6.75
CA LEU A 300 15.71 -12.90 -7.70
C LEU A 300 15.98 -13.33 -9.14
N GLY A 301 17.25 -13.62 -9.46
CA GLY A 301 17.65 -14.06 -10.79
C GLY A 301 17.02 -15.41 -11.17
N ASP A 302 17.04 -16.40 -10.25
CA ASP A 302 16.48 -17.74 -10.47
C ASP A 302 14.97 -17.68 -10.72
N ALA A 303 14.24 -16.90 -9.92
CA ALA A 303 12.79 -16.72 -10.09
C ALA A 303 12.45 -16.06 -11.43
N LEU A 304 13.18 -15.00 -11.81
CA LEU A 304 12.96 -14.31 -13.09
C LEU A 304 13.32 -15.19 -14.28
N GLU A 305 14.44 -15.93 -14.24
CA GLU A 305 14.80 -16.87 -15.32
C GLU A 305 13.78 -17.99 -15.46
N SER A 306 13.30 -18.54 -14.36
CA SER A 306 12.23 -19.55 -14.36
C SER A 306 10.98 -19.02 -15.08
N LEU A 307 10.53 -17.82 -14.73
CA LEU A 307 9.37 -17.20 -15.37
C LEU A 307 9.63 -16.82 -16.84
N VAL A 308 10.83 -16.36 -17.19
CA VAL A 308 11.22 -16.07 -18.59
C VAL A 308 11.16 -17.33 -19.45
N MET A 309 11.67 -18.45 -18.95
CA MET A 309 11.78 -19.72 -19.69
C MET A 309 10.47 -20.52 -19.78
N GLN A 310 9.51 -20.26 -18.92
CA GLN A 310 8.31 -21.09 -18.76
C GLN A 310 7.00 -20.28 -19.03
N PRO A 311 6.58 -20.13 -20.30
CA PRO A 311 5.35 -19.38 -20.64
C PRO A 311 4.10 -19.97 -19.97
N ALA A 312 3.98 -21.29 -19.89
CA ALA A 312 2.84 -21.96 -19.24
C ALA A 312 2.77 -21.64 -17.73
N LEU A 313 3.93 -21.56 -17.05
CA LEU A 313 3.99 -21.18 -15.64
C LEU A 313 3.52 -19.71 -15.44
N ARG A 314 3.99 -18.79 -16.30
CA ARG A 314 3.54 -17.39 -16.27
C ARG A 314 2.03 -17.28 -16.43
N HIS A 315 1.47 -18.02 -17.40
CA HIS A 315 0.03 -18.01 -17.64
C HIS A 315 -0.76 -18.51 -16.42
N THR A 316 -0.41 -19.68 -15.91
CA THR A 316 -1.08 -20.27 -14.73
C THR A 316 -0.98 -19.40 -13.50
N MET A 317 0.20 -18.83 -13.21
CA MET A 317 0.36 -17.90 -12.10
C MET A 317 -0.41 -16.60 -12.33
N GLY A 318 -0.48 -16.11 -13.56
CA GLY A 318 -1.24 -14.92 -13.92
C GLY A 318 -2.74 -15.08 -13.70
N GLU A 319 -3.32 -16.22 -14.07
CA GLU A 319 -4.73 -16.55 -13.79
C GLU A 319 -5.02 -16.57 -12.29
N LYS A 320 -4.14 -17.21 -11.51
CA LYS A 320 -4.26 -17.24 -10.05
C LYS A 320 -4.08 -15.85 -9.42
N SER A 321 -3.20 -15.01 -9.97
CA SER A 321 -3.01 -13.62 -9.55
C SER A 321 -4.29 -12.82 -9.72
N ARG A 322 -4.92 -12.92 -10.90
CA ARG A 322 -6.20 -12.26 -11.17
C ARG A 322 -7.30 -12.73 -10.23
N ALA A 323 -7.44 -14.04 -10.04
CA ALA A 323 -8.44 -14.61 -9.13
C ALA A 323 -8.22 -14.14 -7.66
N GLU A 324 -6.97 -14.00 -7.23
CA GLU A 324 -6.65 -13.47 -5.90
C GLU A 324 -7.02 -12.00 -5.77
N ALA A 325 -6.79 -11.18 -6.81
CA ALA A 325 -7.20 -9.79 -6.83
C ALA A 325 -8.73 -9.64 -6.77
N GLU A 326 -9.47 -10.42 -7.55
CA GLU A 326 -10.94 -10.44 -7.55
C GLU A 326 -11.51 -10.83 -6.18
N ARG A 327 -10.89 -11.79 -5.51
CA ARG A 327 -11.32 -12.26 -4.20
C ARG A 327 -11.07 -11.28 -3.06
N ARG A 328 -9.99 -10.47 -3.14
CA ARG A 328 -9.50 -9.72 -1.96
C ARG A 328 -9.39 -8.22 -2.15
N PHE A 329 -9.26 -7.76 -3.39
CA PHE A 329 -8.85 -6.38 -3.65
C PHE A 329 -9.84 -5.59 -4.50
N ASP A 330 -11.06 -6.10 -4.68
CA ASP A 330 -12.13 -5.36 -5.34
C ASP A 330 -12.46 -4.07 -4.58
N ALA A 331 -12.36 -2.92 -5.27
CA ALA A 331 -12.54 -1.62 -4.64
C ALA A 331 -13.93 -1.43 -4.04
N ARG A 332 -14.96 -1.92 -4.74
CA ARG A 332 -16.36 -1.79 -4.31
C ARG A 332 -16.61 -2.59 -3.04
N GLU A 333 -16.13 -3.83 -3.01
CA GLU A 333 -16.34 -4.70 -1.85
C GLU A 333 -15.55 -4.22 -0.63
N ASN A 334 -14.27 -3.84 -0.82
CA ASN A 334 -13.44 -3.37 0.28
C ASN A 334 -13.90 -2.01 0.82
N ALA A 335 -14.39 -1.11 -0.05
CA ALA A 335 -15.03 0.12 0.40
C ALA A 335 -16.32 -0.14 1.20
N ARG A 336 -17.17 -1.07 0.74
CA ARG A 336 -18.37 -1.49 1.45
C ARG A 336 -18.05 -2.00 2.85
N LEU A 337 -17.09 -2.93 2.96
CA LEU A 337 -16.62 -3.48 4.23
C LEU A 337 -16.09 -2.39 5.16
N LEU A 338 -15.30 -1.45 4.62
CA LEU A 338 -14.76 -0.33 5.39
C LEU A 338 -15.88 0.59 5.92
N PHE A 339 -16.79 1.02 5.06
CA PHE A 339 -17.89 1.89 5.45
C PHE A 339 -18.81 1.22 6.49
N GLU A 340 -19.09 -0.08 6.35
CA GLU A 340 -19.87 -0.84 7.31
C GLU A 340 -19.14 -0.97 8.64
N PHE A 341 -17.86 -1.32 8.65
CA PHE A 341 -17.05 -1.39 9.87
C PHE A 341 -17.02 -0.06 10.59
N VAL A 342 -16.72 1.04 9.88
CA VAL A 342 -16.67 2.38 10.45
C VAL A 342 -18.02 2.75 11.08
N ARG A 343 -19.13 2.50 10.38
CA ARG A 343 -20.49 2.78 10.92
C ARG A 343 -20.88 1.92 12.11
N SER A 344 -20.40 0.69 12.16
CA SER A 344 -20.69 -0.20 13.31
C SER A 344 -19.99 0.25 14.60
N ARG A 345 -18.95 1.08 14.46
CA ARG A 345 -18.12 1.58 15.57
C ARG A 345 -18.38 3.05 15.91
N CYS A 346 -19.00 3.79 14.99
CA CYS A 346 -19.39 5.19 15.11
C CYS A 346 -20.92 5.35 15.07
#